data_5e4a02fb51b5ef85c4f9fcd4f696ca9f
#
_entry.id   5e4a02fb51b5ef85c4f9fcd4f696ca9f
#
_cell.length_a   1.000
_cell.length_b   1.000
_cell.length_c   1.000
_cell.angle_alpha   90.00
_cell.angle_beta   90.00
_cell.angle_gamma   90.00
#
_symmetry.space_group_name_H-M   'P 1'
#
loop_
_entity.id
_entity.type
_entity.pdbx_description
1 polymer ?
#
loop_
_entity_poly.entity_id
_entity_poly.type
_entity_poly.pdbx_seq_one_letter_code
_entity_poly.pdbx_strand_id
1 'polypeptide(L)'
;MGITAAICVCVYWLVHIVTSSPLGRALRAVRDNERAAAALGKNVTGLRMLAFILGGVIAGISGAVLVEFISAWSPGSWLYPETFVYFTAVIVGGSGNNLGVMVGALLVPVAFLEATRFLPQFGPPGLIDALQWIVVGALALIFLWFWPRGVIPERRRRFPVAVKDAVPVRTGE
;
A
#
# COMPACT_ATOMS: atom_id res chain seq x y z
N MET A 1 -22.97 -8.53 -2.95
CA MET A 1 -22.55 -7.53 -1.96
C MET A 1 -22.11 -8.14 -0.62
N GLY A 2 -22.87 -9.03 0.03
CA GLY A 2 -22.47 -9.61 1.31
C GLY A 2 -21.20 -10.45 1.28
N ILE A 3 -21.04 -11.29 0.26
CA ILE A 3 -19.86 -12.17 0.09
C ILE A 3 -18.59 -11.34 -0.10
N THR A 4 -18.65 -10.30 -0.93
CA THR A 4 -17.53 -9.38 -1.17
C THR A 4 -17.08 -8.68 0.11
N ALA A 5 -18.04 -8.18 0.91
CA ALA A 5 -17.76 -7.57 2.19
C ALA A 5 -17.13 -8.56 3.18
N ALA A 6 -17.63 -9.79 3.24
CA ALA A 6 -17.08 -10.85 4.08
C ALA A 6 -15.64 -11.20 3.69
N ILE A 7 -15.33 -11.34 2.40
CA ILE A 7 -13.96 -11.57 1.90
C ILE A 7 -13.05 -10.42 2.27
N CYS A 8 -13.50 -9.16 2.12
CA CYS A 8 -12.72 -7.98 2.46
C CYS A 8 -12.36 -7.94 3.95
N VAL A 9 -13.30 -8.27 4.82
CA VAL A 9 -13.08 -8.37 6.27
C VAL A 9 -12.12 -9.51 6.60
N CYS A 10 -12.27 -10.68 5.98
CA CYS A 10 -11.37 -11.82 6.17
C CYS A 10 -9.93 -11.49 5.76
N VAL A 11 -9.75 -10.88 4.58
CA VAL A 11 -8.42 -10.46 4.09
C VAL A 11 -7.80 -9.41 5.01
N TYR A 12 -8.58 -8.41 5.44
CA TYR A 12 -8.10 -7.41 6.40
C TYR A 12 -7.62 -8.05 7.71
N TRP A 13 -8.41 -8.99 8.24
CA TRP A 13 -8.08 -9.69 9.49
C TRP A 13 -6.82 -10.54 9.33
N LEU A 14 -6.69 -11.25 8.21
CA LEU A 14 -5.50 -12.04 7.87
C LEU A 14 -4.26 -11.14 7.81
N VAL A 15 -4.31 -10.04 7.06
CA VAL A 15 -3.21 -9.08 6.98
C VAL A 15 -2.89 -8.49 8.34
N HIS A 16 -3.90 -8.18 9.15
CA HIS A 16 -3.71 -7.66 10.51
C HIS A 16 -2.98 -8.67 11.41
N ILE A 17 -3.37 -9.94 11.36
CA ILE A 17 -2.69 -11.02 12.10
C ILE A 17 -1.23 -11.16 11.65
N VAL A 18 -0.99 -11.22 10.34
CA VAL A 18 0.36 -11.35 9.79
C VAL A 18 1.24 -10.17 10.18
N THR A 19 0.73 -8.94 10.06
CA THR A 19 1.51 -7.73 10.38
C THR A 19 1.75 -7.54 11.88
N SER A 20 0.87 -8.04 12.74
CA SER A 20 1.04 -8.00 14.20
C SER A 20 1.92 -9.13 14.75
N SER A 21 2.12 -10.20 13.99
CA SER A 21 2.89 -11.38 14.36
C SER A 21 4.41 -11.13 14.41
N PRO A 22 5.21 -12.07 14.94
CA PRO A 22 6.67 -12.05 14.85
C PRO A 22 7.18 -11.93 13.43
N LEU A 23 6.49 -12.56 12.49
CA LEU A 23 6.78 -12.52 11.06
C LEU A 23 6.64 -11.09 10.50
N GLY A 24 5.59 -10.37 10.86
CA GLY A 24 5.42 -8.97 10.48
C GLY A 24 6.51 -8.06 11.03
N ARG A 25 7.05 -8.37 12.22
CA ARG A 25 8.21 -7.67 12.76
C ARG A 25 9.48 -7.94 11.93
N ALA A 26 9.69 -9.18 11.51
CA ALA A 26 10.83 -9.55 10.68
C ALA A 26 10.74 -8.89 9.29
N LEU A 27 9.55 -8.87 8.68
CA LEU A 27 9.31 -8.20 7.40
C LEU A 27 9.60 -6.69 7.48
N ARG A 28 9.16 -6.03 8.54
CA ARG A 28 9.48 -4.60 8.77
C ARG A 28 10.97 -4.36 8.96
N ALA A 29 11.67 -5.21 9.71
CA ALA A 29 13.11 -5.10 9.88
C ALA A 29 13.87 -5.20 8.55
N VAL A 30 13.46 -6.11 7.68
CA VAL A 30 14.04 -6.25 6.32
C VAL A 30 13.71 -5.03 5.46
N ARG A 31 12.49 -4.49 5.54
CA ARG A 31 12.08 -3.26 4.82
C ARG A 31 12.92 -2.06 5.24
N ASP A 32 13.15 -1.90 6.55
CA ASP A 32 13.83 -0.73 7.10
C ASP A 32 15.34 -0.78 6.88
N ASN A 33 15.98 -1.93 7.06
CA ASN A 33 17.41 -2.13 6.77
C ASN A 33 17.74 -3.59 6.49
N GLU A 34 17.85 -3.93 5.22
CA GLU A 34 18.13 -5.28 4.75
C GLU A 34 19.47 -5.82 5.23
N ARG A 35 20.53 -4.97 5.17
CA ARG A 35 21.89 -5.37 5.56
C ARG A 35 21.97 -5.65 7.05
N ALA A 36 21.34 -4.84 7.87
CA ALA A 36 21.27 -5.06 9.31
C ALA A 36 20.48 -6.33 9.66
N ALA A 37 19.36 -6.59 8.98
CA ALA A 37 18.58 -7.80 9.17
C ALA A 37 19.35 -9.06 8.79
N ALA A 38 20.10 -9.04 7.69
CA ALA A 38 20.98 -10.14 7.28
C ALA A 38 22.11 -10.38 8.29
N ALA A 39 22.75 -9.32 8.79
CA ALA A 39 23.79 -9.43 9.82
C ALA A 39 23.29 -10.04 11.13
N LEU A 40 22.01 -9.89 11.45
CA LEU A 40 21.33 -10.52 12.58
C LEU A 40 20.85 -11.96 12.28
N GLY A 41 21.32 -12.56 11.18
CA GLY A 41 21.01 -13.95 10.81
C GLY A 41 19.59 -14.16 10.27
N LYS A 42 18.88 -13.12 9.83
CA LYS A 42 17.56 -13.27 9.22
C LYS A 42 17.69 -13.71 7.76
N ASN A 43 16.90 -14.70 7.37
CA ASN A 43 16.79 -15.11 5.97
C ASN A 43 15.98 -14.07 5.18
N VAL A 44 16.68 -13.07 4.65
CA VAL A 44 16.07 -11.94 3.92
C VAL A 44 15.35 -12.40 2.67
N THR A 45 15.97 -13.30 1.90
CA THR A 45 15.40 -13.83 0.66
C THR A 45 14.10 -14.60 0.93
N GLY A 46 14.09 -15.46 1.95
CA GLY A 46 12.89 -16.21 2.34
C GLY A 46 11.76 -15.29 2.81
N LEU A 47 12.07 -14.23 3.57
CA LEU A 47 11.08 -13.25 4.02
C LEU A 47 10.49 -12.46 2.86
N ARG A 48 11.31 -12.06 1.88
CA ARG A 48 10.83 -11.39 0.65
C ARG A 48 9.93 -12.29 -0.19
N MET A 49 10.36 -13.57 -0.36
CA MET A 49 9.56 -14.52 -1.12
C MET A 49 8.20 -14.76 -0.47
N LEU A 50 8.17 -14.88 0.85
CA LEU A 50 6.93 -15.05 1.59
C LEU A 50 6.02 -13.82 1.48
N ALA A 51 6.57 -12.60 1.55
CA ALA A 51 5.79 -11.38 1.33
C ALA A 51 5.21 -11.32 -0.08
N PHE A 52 5.99 -11.72 -1.09
CA PHE A 52 5.56 -11.79 -2.48
C PHE A 52 4.43 -12.80 -2.69
N ILE A 53 4.56 -14.01 -2.11
CA ILE A 53 3.53 -15.05 -2.18
C ILE A 53 2.24 -14.58 -1.52
N LEU A 54 2.31 -14.01 -0.31
CA LEU A 54 1.14 -13.47 0.39
C LEU A 54 0.46 -12.37 -0.40
N GLY A 55 1.23 -11.45 -0.97
CA GLY A 55 0.71 -10.39 -1.85
C GLY A 55 0.04 -10.97 -3.09
N GLY A 56 0.64 -11.97 -3.74
CA GLY A 56 0.08 -12.64 -4.91
C GLY A 56 -1.24 -13.36 -4.62
N VAL A 57 -1.34 -14.04 -3.48
CA VAL A 57 -2.58 -14.71 -3.05
C VAL A 57 -3.69 -13.69 -2.82
N ILE A 58 -3.40 -12.59 -2.12
CA ILE A 58 -4.40 -11.53 -1.87
C ILE A 58 -4.84 -10.87 -3.19
N ALA A 59 -3.89 -10.60 -4.08
CA ALA A 59 -4.18 -10.04 -5.39
C ALA A 59 -5.06 -10.99 -6.24
N GLY A 60 -4.78 -12.30 -6.20
CA GLY A 60 -5.60 -13.31 -6.89
C GLY A 60 -7.03 -13.36 -6.37
N ILE A 61 -7.22 -13.33 -5.05
CA ILE A 61 -8.56 -13.28 -4.43
C ILE A 61 -9.28 -11.99 -4.84
N SER A 62 -8.58 -10.85 -4.80
CA SER A 62 -9.15 -9.56 -5.21
C SER A 62 -9.58 -9.56 -6.68
N GLY A 63 -8.76 -10.14 -7.57
CA GLY A 63 -9.09 -10.28 -8.98
C GLY A 63 -10.31 -11.14 -9.22
N ALA A 64 -10.45 -12.27 -8.52
CA ALA A 64 -11.62 -13.14 -8.62
C ALA A 64 -12.92 -12.40 -8.20
N VAL A 65 -12.88 -11.67 -7.10
CA VAL A 65 -14.01 -10.86 -6.62
C VAL A 65 -14.38 -9.76 -7.62
N LEU A 66 -13.38 -9.13 -8.23
CA LEU A 66 -13.60 -8.08 -9.23
C LEU A 66 -14.29 -8.64 -10.49
N VAL A 67 -13.84 -9.81 -10.98
CA VAL A 67 -14.45 -10.48 -12.15
C VAL A 67 -15.90 -10.85 -11.87
N GLU A 68 -16.19 -11.36 -10.66
CA GLU A 68 -17.57 -11.67 -10.26
C GLU A 68 -18.45 -10.41 -10.23
N PHE A 69 -17.91 -9.30 -9.76
CA PHE A 69 -18.65 -8.05 -9.67
C PHE A 69 -18.95 -7.44 -11.04
N ILE A 70 -18.00 -7.47 -11.97
CA ILE A 70 -18.14 -6.90 -13.32
C ILE A 70 -18.97 -7.85 -14.22
N SER A 71 -19.07 -9.14 -13.85
CA SER A 71 -19.76 -10.21 -14.62
C SER A 71 -19.24 -10.37 -16.05
N ALA A 72 -18.11 -9.77 -16.39
CA ALA A 72 -17.47 -9.87 -17.69
C ALA A 72 -15.96 -9.85 -17.51
N TRP A 73 -15.27 -10.75 -18.21
CA TRP A 73 -13.83 -10.77 -18.22
C TRP A 73 -13.32 -10.72 -19.65
N SER A 74 -12.47 -9.75 -19.95
CA SER A 74 -11.73 -9.71 -21.19
C SER A 74 -10.27 -9.32 -20.90
N PRO A 75 -9.30 -9.88 -21.63
CA PRO A 75 -7.90 -9.50 -21.44
C PRO A 75 -7.63 -8.01 -21.65
N GLY A 76 -8.41 -7.35 -22.51
CA GLY A 76 -8.31 -5.92 -22.79
C GLY A 76 -8.83 -5.01 -21.65
N SER A 77 -9.56 -5.54 -20.69
CA SER A 77 -10.08 -4.78 -19.54
C SER A 77 -9.03 -4.59 -18.45
N TRP A 78 -7.93 -5.34 -18.49
CA TRP A 78 -6.83 -5.28 -17.51
C TRP A 78 -5.66 -4.50 -18.07
N LEU A 79 -5.84 -3.20 -18.19
CA LEU A 79 -4.80 -2.31 -18.70
C LEU A 79 -3.95 -1.75 -17.55
N TYR A 80 -2.68 -1.45 -17.87
CA TYR A 80 -1.74 -0.83 -16.93
C TYR A 80 -2.25 0.45 -16.24
N PRO A 81 -3.15 1.28 -16.80
CA PRO A 81 -3.63 2.48 -16.12
C PRO A 81 -4.32 2.20 -14.79
N GLU A 82 -5.10 1.14 -14.67
CA GLU A 82 -5.78 0.78 -13.42
C GLU A 82 -4.79 0.49 -12.28
N THR A 83 -3.64 -0.10 -12.61
CA THR A 83 -2.58 -0.36 -11.64
C THR A 83 -2.09 0.93 -10.99
N PHE A 84 -1.99 2.03 -11.76
CA PHE A 84 -1.59 3.33 -11.24
C PHE A 84 -2.60 3.92 -10.25
N VAL A 85 -3.90 3.68 -10.45
CA VAL A 85 -4.93 4.10 -9.48
C VAL A 85 -4.73 3.40 -8.14
N TYR A 86 -4.45 2.08 -8.15
CA TYR A 86 -4.19 1.33 -6.91
C TYR A 86 -2.89 1.77 -6.23
N PHE A 87 -1.82 2.01 -6.99
CA PHE A 87 -0.58 2.57 -6.43
C PHE A 87 -0.81 3.93 -5.79
N THR A 88 -1.53 4.80 -6.49
CA THR A 88 -1.88 6.14 -5.96
C THR A 88 -2.71 6.03 -4.68
N ALA A 89 -3.68 5.11 -4.64
CA ALA A 89 -4.49 4.86 -3.46
C ALA A 89 -3.64 4.43 -2.25
N VAL A 90 -2.65 3.55 -2.46
CA VAL A 90 -1.73 3.11 -1.40
C VAL A 90 -0.82 4.26 -0.93
N ILE A 91 -0.32 5.08 -1.86
CA ILE A 91 0.54 6.23 -1.55
C ILE A 91 -0.25 7.27 -0.74
N VAL A 92 -1.44 7.64 -1.22
CA VAL A 92 -2.31 8.62 -0.56
C VAL A 92 -2.75 8.12 0.82
N GLY A 93 -3.13 6.85 0.92
CA GLY A 93 -3.55 6.24 2.18
C GLY A 93 -2.44 6.12 3.21
N GLY A 94 -1.21 5.89 2.76
CA GLY A 94 -0.02 5.64 3.58
C GLY A 94 0.35 4.16 3.63
N SER A 95 1.43 3.80 2.96
CA SER A 95 1.90 2.42 2.74
C SER A 95 2.29 1.64 4.00
N GLY A 96 2.41 2.31 5.15
CA GLY A 96 2.81 1.69 6.43
C GLY A 96 1.64 1.33 7.36
N ASN A 97 0.41 1.69 7.02
CA ASN A 97 -0.76 1.49 7.87
C ASN A 97 -1.91 0.83 7.10
N ASN A 98 -2.36 -0.36 7.56
CA ASN A 98 -3.45 -1.09 6.91
C ASN A 98 -4.75 -0.28 6.80
N LEU A 99 -5.10 0.48 7.84
CA LEU A 99 -6.26 1.38 7.81
C LEU A 99 -6.06 2.52 6.82
N GLY A 100 -4.83 3.07 6.74
CA GLY A 100 -4.49 4.11 5.78
C GLY A 100 -4.70 3.65 4.35
N VAL A 101 -4.19 2.46 4.01
CA VAL A 101 -4.37 1.86 2.68
C VAL A 101 -5.84 1.63 2.36
N MET A 102 -6.66 1.15 3.31
CA MET A 102 -8.10 0.98 3.10
C MET A 102 -8.81 2.31 2.83
N VAL A 103 -8.50 3.35 3.60
CA VAL A 103 -9.05 4.69 3.40
C VAL A 103 -8.60 5.26 2.06
N GLY A 104 -7.35 5.10 1.68
CA GLY A 104 -6.84 5.52 0.37
C GLY A 104 -7.50 4.76 -0.79
N ALA A 105 -7.68 3.45 -0.64
CA ALA A 105 -8.37 2.61 -1.62
C ALA A 105 -9.86 2.96 -1.79
N LEU A 106 -10.49 3.52 -0.77
CA LEU A 106 -11.86 4.03 -0.86
C LEU A 106 -11.88 5.46 -1.44
N LEU A 107 -11.03 6.35 -0.92
CA LEU A 107 -11.04 7.77 -1.29
C LEU A 107 -10.59 8.00 -2.74
N VAL A 108 -9.49 7.37 -3.18
CA VAL A 108 -8.91 7.70 -4.49
C VAL A 108 -9.80 7.23 -5.64
N PRO A 109 -10.27 5.97 -5.72
CA PRO A 109 -11.16 5.57 -6.81
C PRO A 109 -12.53 6.27 -6.73
N VAL A 110 -13.14 6.36 -5.53
CA VAL A 110 -14.49 6.92 -5.38
C VAL A 110 -14.49 8.44 -5.59
N ALA A 111 -13.63 9.18 -4.90
CA ALA A 111 -13.60 10.64 -5.04
C ALA A 111 -13.17 11.05 -6.44
N PHE A 112 -12.26 10.29 -7.07
CA PHE A 112 -11.69 10.65 -8.34
C PHE A 112 -12.57 10.25 -9.53
N LEU A 113 -13.05 9.00 -9.57
CA LEU A 113 -13.92 8.51 -10.63
C LEU A 113 -15.30 9.18 -10.58
N GLU A 114 -15.84 9.43 -9.38
CA GLU A 114 -17.11 10.16 -9.25
C GLU A 114 -16.96 11.66 -9.52
N ALA A 115 -15.87 12.30 -9.13
CA ALA A 115 -15.65 13.72 -9.44
C ALA A 115 -15.60 13.97 -10.95
N THR A 116 -14.99 13.07 -11.72
CA THR A 116 -14.93 13.21 -13.18
C THR A 116 -16.26 12.97 -13.87
N ARG A 117 -17.17 12.20 -13.25
CA ARG A 117 -18.52 11.96 -13.77
C ARG A 117 -19.41 13.21 -13.76
N PHE A 118 -19.14 14.16 -12.86
CA PHE A 118 -19.85 15.42 -12.78
C PHE A 118 -19.30 16.49 -13.73
N LEU A 119 -18.16 16.26 -14.37
CA LEU A 119 -17.60 17.20 -15.35
C LEU A 119 -18.41 17.13 -16.66
N PRO A 120 -18.95 18.27 -17.14
CA PRO A 120 -19.60 18.29 -18.44
C PRO A 120 -18.59 17.90 -19.53
N GLN A 121 -19.06 17.14 -20.51
CA GLN A 121 -18.21 16.67 -21.62
C GLN A 121 -17.87 17.84 -22.54
N PHE A 122 -16.81 18.59 -22.22
CA PHE A 122 -16.24 19.61 -23.07
C PHE A 122 -15.11 19.02 -23.91
N GLY A 123 -15.18 19.12 -25.24
CA GLY A 123 -14.07 18.78 -26.13
C GLY A 123 -14.23 17.47 -26.89
N PRO A 124 -13.19 17.05 -27.59
CA PRO A 124 -13.20 15.82 -28.39
C PRO A 124 -13.35 14.58 -27.49
N PRO A 125 -13.95 13.48 -28.02
CA PRO A 125 -14.12 12.24 -27.30
C PRO A 125 -12.75 11.70 -26.83
N GLY A 126 -12.63 11.38 -25.54
CA GLY A 126 -11.39 10.88 -24.91
C GLY A 126 -10.55 11.94 -24.18
N LEU A 127 -10.85 13.22 -24.31
CA LEU A 127 -10.12 14.29 -23.59
C LEU A 127 -10.31 14.18 -22.08
N ILE A 128 -11.51 13.86 -21.63
CA ILE A 128 -11.83 13.70 -20.20
C ILE A 128 -11.08 12.49 -19.62
N ASP A 129 -11.05 11.38 -20.36
CA ASP A 129 -10.31 10.19 -19.94
C ASP A 129 -8.80 10.47 -19.83
N ALA A 130 -8.24 11.20 -20.81
CA ALA A 130 -6.83 11.61 -20.76
C ALA A 130 -6.53 12.52 -19.57
N LEU A 131 -7.39 13.52 -19.31
CA LEU A 131 -7.29 14.41 -18.14
C LEU A 131 -7.35 13.62 -16.84
N GLN A 132 -8.21 12.61 -16.77
CA GLN A 132 -8.36 11.72 -15.64
C GLN A 132 -7.05 11.06 -15.25
N TRP A 133 -6.32 10.50 -16.21
CA TRP A 133 -5.02 9.87 -15.98
C TRP A 133 -3.94 10.86 -15.58
N ILE A 134 -3.95 12.07 -16.16
CA ILE A 134 -3.02 13.14 -15.77
C ILE A 134 -3.24 13.52 -14.30
N VAL A 135 -4.49 13.66 -13.88
CA VAL A 135 -4.82 14.03 -12.48
C VAL A 135 -4.42 12.92 -11.51
N VAL A 136 -4.64 11.63 -11.84
CA VAL A 136 -4.16 10.50 -11.01
C VAL A 136 -2.65 10.54 -10.84
N GLY A 137 -1.91 10.73 -11.93
CA GLY A 137 -0.45 10.82 -11.89
C GLY A 137 0.03 12.05 -11.10
N ALA A 138 -0.59 13.20 -11.33
CA ALA A 138 -0.27 14.43 -10.61
C ALA A 138 -0.57 14.31 -9.11
N LEU A 139 -1.70 13.70 -8.74
CA LEU A 139 -2.07 13.45 -7.34
C LEU A 139 -1.04 12.54 -6.66
N ALA A 140 -0.60 11.46 -7.32
CA ALA A 140 0.46 10.60 -6.80
C ALA A 140 1.76 11.40 -6.55
N LEU A 141 2.19 12.22 -7.51
CA LEU A 141 3.40 13.03 -7.38
C LEU A 141 3.29 14.09 -6.29
N ILE A 142 2.14 14.77 -6.18
CA ILE A 142 1.88 15.77 -5.14
C ILE A 142 1.94 15.12 -3.76
N PHE A 143 1.30 13.96 -3.58
CA PHE A 143 1.35 13.26 -2.30
C PHE A 143 2.76 12.76 -1.95
N LEU A 144 3.52 12.23 -2.92
CA LEU A 144 4.92 11.84 -2.70
C LEU A 144 5.81 13.02 -2.31
N TRP A 145 5.54 14.21 -2.84
CA TRP A 145 6.32 15.41 -2.55
C TRP A 145 5.94 16.08 -1.24
N PHE A 146 4.64 16.33 -1.02
CA PHE A 146 4.14 17.09 0.14
C PHE A 146 3.79 16.21 1.34
N TRP A 147 3.27 14.99 1.12
CA TRP A 147 2.86 14.06 2.17
C TRP A 147 3.41 12.64 1.97
N PRO A 148 4.74 12.45 2.03
CA PRO A 148 5.36 11.14 1.80
C PRO A 148 4.96 10.06 2.81
N ARG A 149 4.28 10.44 3.90
CA ARG A 149 3.75 9.51 4.93
C ARG A 149 2.29 9.11 4.70
N GLY A 150 1.64 9.66 3.65
CA GLY A 150 0.22 9.47 3.40
C GLY A 150 -0.69 10.16 4.42
N VAL A 151 -2.02 9.99 4.25
CA VAL A 151 -3.05 10.59 5.13
C VAL A 151 -2.99 10.01 6.54
N ILE A 152 -2.74 8.70 6.66
CA ILE A 152 -2.62 8.03 7.97
C ILE A 152 -1.20 7.46 8.10
N PRO A 153 -0.29 8.19 8.78
CA PRO A 153 1.10 7.76 8.90
C PRO A 153 1.25 6.50 9.75
N GLU A 154 2.27 5.70 9.45
CA GLU A 154 2.65 4.56 10.27
C GLU A 154 3.09 5.00 11.66
N ARG A 155 2.54 4.40 12.71
CA ARG A 155 3.01 4.60 14.08
C ARG A 155 4.37 3.91 14.26
N ARG A 156 5.45 4.64 14.12
CA ARG A 156 6.78 4.14 14.47
C ARG A 156 6.84 3.90 15.97
N ARG A 157 6.98 2.67 16.40
CA ARG A 157 7.32 2.36 17.79
C ARG A 157 8.77 2.84 18.02
N ARG A 158 8.93 3.96 18.69
CA ARG A 158 10.24 4.39 19.20
C ARG A 158 10.56 3.45 20.36
N PHE A 159 11.53 2.57 20.18
CA PHE A 159 12.15 1.91 21.32
C PHE A 159 12.99 3.00 22.01
N PRO A 160 12.76 3.30 23.30
CA PRO A 160 13.69 4.11 24.04
C PRO A 160 15.01 3.32 24.06
N VAL A 161 15.99 3.75 23.30
CA VAL A 161 17.34 3.31 23.49
C VAL A 161 17.72 3.90 24.85
N ALA A 162 17.67 3.06 25.88
CA ALA A 162 18.28 3.42 27.14
C ALA A 162 19.79 3.53 26.86
N VAL A 163 20.22 4.72 26.52
CA VAL A 163 21.62 5.12 26.63
C VAL A 163 21.86 5.24 28.14
N LYS A 164 21.83 4.10 28.81
CA LYS A 164 22.28 4.00 30.17
C LYS A 164 23.78 3.79 30.05
N ASP A 165 24.48 4.85 30.44
CA ASP A 165 25.91 4.84 30.66
C ASP A 165 26.74 4.69 29.38
N ALA A 166 26.91 5.79 28.67
CA ALA A 166 28.12 5.98 27.89
C ALA A 166 29.29 5.77 28.86
N VAL A 167 29.95 4.64 28.73
CA VAL A 167 31.24 4.41 29.43
C VAL A 167 32.13 5.61 29.08
N PRO A 168 32.61 6.38 30.09
CA PRO A 168 33.49 7.49 29.80
C PRO A 168 34.73 6.91 29.10
N VAL A 169 34.96 7.35 27.87
CA VAL A 169 36.23 7.08 27.16
C VAL A 169 37.32 7.59 28.06
N ARG A 170 38.03 6.69 28.75
CA ARG A 170 39.30 7.01 29.42
C ARG A 170 40.27 7.43 28.31
N THR A 171 40.41 8.74 28.15
CA THR A 171 41.58 9.30 27.50
C THR A 171 42.77 8.95 28.39
N GLY A 172 43.48 7.86 28.00
CA GLY A 172 44.78 7.51 28.60
C GLY A 172 45.77 8.62 28.26
N GLU A 173 46.31 9.23 29.29
CA GLU A 173 47.55 9.95 29.24
C GLU A 173 48.71 8.99 28.99
#